data_c8048fd7460983329b28b0b2571378bb
#
_entry.id   c8048fd7460983329b28b0b2571378bb
#
_cell.length_a   1.000
_cell.length_b   1.000
_cell.length_c   1.000
_cell.angle_alpha   90.00
_cell.angle_beta   90.00
_cell.angle_gamma   90.00
#
_symmetry.space_group_name_H-M   'P 1'
#
loop_
_entity.id
_entity.type
_entity.pdbx_description
1 polymer ?
#
loop_
_entity_poly.entity_id
_entity_poly.type
_entity_poly.pdbx_seq_one_letter_code
_entity_poly.pdbx_strand_id
1 'polypeptide(L)'
;DLPRKKDEQIKAVREFLKVATLTVFTKRDMAVNFRSSTEALEEASTVKANTMVQIATNKALAVDAPKFNEKKFEAAVQYALTLTKNHSEFYPLIRKAFEEAGVIFVILPNIVGSKINGATKKIGDNIMLMVNDRRLYSDSFWFTLFHEIGHIINGDYGISFEKESGEQEHAADLFAEDSLIPREQYNNFVARGRSGLKDIIC
;
A
#
# COMPACT_ATOMS: atom_id res chain seq x y z
N ASP A 1 -27.63 6.07 1.22
CA ASP A 1 -27.83 6.79 2.50
C ASP A 1 -27.78 5.80 3.66
N LEU A 2 -27.11 6.15 4.73
CA LEU A 2 -27.09 5.31 5.94
C LEU A 2 -28.44 5.37 6.65
N PRO A 3 -28.92 4.24 7.20
CA PRO A 3 -30.14 4.21 8.02
C PRO A 3 -30.07 5.20 9.19
N ARG A 4 -31.24 5.66 9.68
CA ARG A 4 -31.29 6.61 10.81
C ARG A 4 -31.09 5.93 12.16
N LYS A 5 -31.54 4.68 12.32
CA LYS A 5 -31.44 3.95 13.58
C LYS A 5 -30.06 3.30 13.74
N LYS A 6 -29.50 3.37 14.94
CA LYS A 6 -28.16 2.88 15.25
C LYS A 6 -27.99 1.39 14.93
N ASP A 7 -28.96 0.56 15.27
CA ASP A 7 -28.89 -0.89 15.01
C ASP A 7 -28.89 -1.21 13.51
N GLU A 8 -29.68 -0.47 12.74
CA GLU A 8 -29.71 -0.59 11.28
C GLU A 8 -28.40 -0.09 10.65
N GLN A 9 -27.78 0.96 11.22
CA GLN A 9 -26.44 1.44 10.81
C GLN A 9 -25.38 0.38 11.08
N ILE A 10 -25.37 -0.22 12.28
CA ILE A 10 -24.45 -1.31 12.63
C ILE A 10 -24.61 -2.48 11.67
N LYS A 11 -25.83 -2.88 11.36
CA LYS A 11 -26.11 -3.95 10.40
C LYS A 11 -25.58 -3.61 9.02
N ALA A 12 -25.88 -2.43 8.50
CA ALA A 12 -25.42 -1.98 7.18
C ALA A 12 -23.89 -1.93 7.08
N VAL A 13 -23.21 -1.45 8.12
CA VAL A 13 -21.73 -1.41 8.16
C VAL A 13 -21.13 -2.82 8.21
N ARG A 14 -21.72 -3.75 8.99
CA ARG A 14 -21.27 -5.14 9.02
C ARG A 14 -21.43 -5.85 7.68
N GLU A 15 -22.57 -5.63 7.00
CA GLU A 15 -22.83 -6.18 5.66
C GLU A 15 -21.84 -5.60 4.63
N PHE A 16 -21.60 -4.30 4.67
CA PHE A 16 -20.64 -3.63 3.79
C PHE A 16 -19.21 -4.17 3.99
N LEU A 17 -18.78 -4.32 5.24
CA LEU A 17 -17.44 -4.82 5.58
C LEU A 17 -17.36 -6.35 5.52
N LYS A 18 -18.49 -7.05 5.33
CA LYS A 18 -18.59 -8.53 5.31
C LYS A 18 -18.02 -9.17 6.59
N VAL A 19 -18.36 -8.62 7.75
CA VAL A 19 -17.90 -9.10 9.05
C VAL A 19 -19.05 -9.46 9.98
N ALA A 20 -18.85 -10.46 10.83
CA ALA A 20 -19.85 -10.89 11.80
C ALA A 20 -20.02 -9.89 12.95
N THR A 21 -18.96 -9.20 13.35
CA THR A 21 -18.98 -8.18 14.43
C THR A 21 -17.98 -7.07 14.13
N LEU A 22 -18.25 -5.86 14.60
CA LEU A 22 -17.35 -4.70 14.43
C LEU A 22 -16.22 -4.68 15.47
N THR A 23 -16.33 -5.43 16.57
CA THR A 23 -15.30 -5.51 17.61
C THR A 23 -13.98 -6.12 17.10
N VAL A 24 -14.03 -6.83 15.97
CA VAL A 24 -12.82 -7.35 15.34
C VAL A 24 -11.85 -6.22 14.95
N PHE A 25 -12.33 -5.04 14.61
CA PHE A 25 -11.49 -3.92 14.16
C PHE A 25 -10.70 -3.23 15.27
N THR A 26 -11.03 -3.46 16.55
CA THR A 26 -10.25 -2.94 17.67
C THR A 26 -8.98 -3.74 17.96
N LYS A 27 -8.88 -4.95 17.41
CA LYS A 27 -7.75 -5.85 17.64
C LYS A 27 -6.61 -5.52 16.66
N ARG A 28 -5.37 -5.47 17.17
CA ARG A 28 -4.17 -5.25 16.35
C ARG A 28 -3.92 -6.39 15.35
N ASP A 29 -4.31 -7.62 15.66
CA ASP A 29 -3.96 -8.82 14.87
C ASP A 29 -5.01 -9.22 13.83
N MET A 30 -6.01 -8.38 13.56
CA MET A 30 -7.23 -8.83 12.91
C MET A 30 -7.13 -9.19 11.43
N ALA A 31 -6.29 -8.54 10.68
CA ALA A 31 -6.26 -8.74 9.23
C ALA A 31 -4.85 -8.92 8.65
N VAL A 32 -3.86 -8.39 9.35
CA VAL A 32 -2.46 -8.37 8.89
C VAL A 32 -1.59 -8.13 10.11
N ASN A 33 -0.47 -8.79 10.24
CA ASN A 33 0.50 -8.49 11.28
C ASN A 33 0.89 -7.01 11.19
N PHE A 34 0.79 -6.29 12.31
CA PHE A 34 1.41 -4.97 12.43
C PHE A 34 2.92 -5.17 12.34
N ARG A 35 3.56 -4.61 11.34
CA ARG A 35 5.01 -4.61 11.26
C ARG A 35 5.50 -3.69 12.36
N SER A 36 6.03 -4.28 13.43
CA SER A 36 6.72 -3.70 14.58
C SER A 36 6.54 -2.20 14.84
N SER A 37 5.33 -1.71 15.13
CA SER A 37 5.23 -0.35 15.66
C SER A 37 5.63 -0.35 17.14
N THR A 38 6.70 0.34 17.48
CA THR A 38 7.15 0.56 18.87
C THR A 38 6.22 1.53 19.62
N GLU A 39 5.41 2.32 18.92
CA GLU A 39 4.42 3.21 19.53
C GLU A 39 3.03 2.56 19.55
N ALA A 40 2.37 2.64 20.69
CA ALA A 40 0.97 2.22 20.83
C ALA A 40 0.08 3.16 19.99
N LEU A 41 -0.41 2.67 18.85
CA LEU A 41 -1.43 3.37 18.08
C LEU A 41 -2.69 3.55 18.94
N GLU A 42 -3.30 4.71 18.85
CA GLU A 42 -4.61 4.94 19.45
C GLU A 42 -5.63 3.96 18.84
N GLU A 43 -6.54 3.45 19.67
CA GLU A 43 -7.60 2.52 19.23
C GLU A 43 -8.34 3.03 18.00
N ALA A 44 -8.65 4.34 17.95
CA ALA A 44 -9.31 4.96 16.82
C ALA A 44 -8.52 4.85 15.51
N SER A 45 -7.18 4.97 15.55
CA SER A 45 -6.32 4.80 14.39
C SER A 45 -6.27 3.34 13.94
N THR A 46 -6.18 2.41 14.89
CA THR A 46 -6.23 0.96 14.65
C THR A 46 -7.53 0.55 13.95
N VAL A 47 -8.68 1.00 14.45
CA VAL A 47 -9.99 0.73 13.85
C VAL A 47 -10.06 1.24 12.41
N LYS A 48 -9.58 2.46 12.16
CA LYS A 48 -9.57 3.06 10.82
C LYS A 48 -8.66 2.28 9.86
N ALA A 49 -7.45 1.93 10.29
CA ALA A 49 -6.51 1.14 9.48
C ALA A 49 -7.08 -0.24 9.13
N ASN A 50 -7.58 -0.98 10.12
CA ASN A 50 -8.22 -2.27 9.92
C ASN A 50 -9.43 -2.18 8.98
N THR A 51 -10.22 -1.12 9.08
CA THR A 51 -11.36 -0.87 8.19
C THR A 51 -10.89 -0.68 6.75
N MET A 52 -9.83 0.09 6.52
CA MET A 52 -9.27 0.27 5.18
C MET A 52 -8.75 -1.05 4.60
N VAL A 53 -8.00 -1.82 5.39
CA VAL A 53 -7.49 -3.14 4.96
C VAL A 53 -8.64 -4.10 4.66
N GLN A 54 -9.74 -4.07 5.43
CA GLN A 54 -10.91 -4.91 5.16
C GLN A 54 -11.62 -4.51 3.87
N ILE A 55 -11.74 -3.21 3.59
CA ILE A 55 -12.32 -2.71 2.33
C ILE A 55 -11.44 -3.16 1.15
N ALA A 56 -10.12 -3.01 1.26
CA ALA A 56 -9.18 -3.46 0.23
C ALA A 56 -9.25 -4.98 0.02
N THR A 57 -9.33 -5.75 1.13
CA THR A 57 -9.50 -7.22 1.08
C THR A 57 -10.79 -7.61 0.36
N ASN A 58 -11.92 -6.95 0.65
CA ASN A 58 -13.20 -7.25 -0.01
C ASN A 58 -13.17 -6.90 -1.50
N LYS A 59 -12.48 -5.83 -1.89
CA LYS A 59 -12.26 -5.47 -3.30
C LYS A 59 -11.37 -6.52 -3.99
N ALA A 60 -10.31 -6.95 -3.34
CA ALA A 60 -9.38 -7.93 -3.90
C ALA A 60 -10.04 -9.32 -4.07
N LEU A 61 -10.86 -9.74 -3.12
CA LEU A 61 -11.63 -11.00 -3.22
C LEU A 61 -12.69 -11.01 -4.34
N ALA A 62 -13.04 -9.86 -4.87
CA ALA A 62 -13.99 -9.75 -6.00
C ALA A 62 -13.30 -9.83 -7.37
N VAL A 63 -11.97 -9.88 -7.41
CA VAL A 63 -11.17 -9.97 -8.64
C VAL A 63 -10.80 -11.42 -8.89
N ASP A 64 -11.08 -11.91 -10.09
CA ASP A 64 -10.61 -13.22 -10.54
C ASP A 64 -9.24 -13.05 -11.20
N ALA A 65 -8.18 -13.37 -10.48
CA ALA A 65 -6.80 -13.24 -10.91
C ALA A 65 -6.07 -14.59 -10.86
N PRO A 66 -5.07 -14.83 -11.73
CA PRO A 66 -4.25 -16.03 -11.66
C PRO A 66 -3.49 -16.08 -10.33
N LYS A 67 -2.96 -17.26 -9.99
CA LYS A 67 -2.08 -17.41 -8.83
C LYS A 67 -0.88 -16.49 -8.92
N PHE A 68 -0.44 -15.98 -7.76
CA PHE A 68 0.76 -15.15 -7.68
C PHE A 68 1.97 -15.82 -8.34
N ASN A 69 2.62 -15.08 -9.19
CA ASN A 69 3.84 -15.49 -9.88
C ASN A 69 4.90 -14.39 -9.74
N GLU A 70 5.94 -14.71 -8.97
CA GLU A 70 7.02 -13.79 -8.63
C GLU A 70 7.70 -13.19 -9.87
N LYS A 71 8.08 -14.03 -10.85
CA LYS A 71 8.76 -13.56 -12.08
C LYS A 71 7.89 -12.61 -12.91
N LYS A 72 6.59 -12.90 -13.00
CA LYS A 72 5.65 -11.99 -13.67
C LYS A 72 5.50 -10.69 -12.89
N PHE A 73 5.50 -10.77 -11.55
CA PHE A 73 5.40 -9.58 -10.72
C PHE A 73 6.64 -8.70 -10.84
N GLU A 74 7.84 -9.27 -10.81
CA GLU A 74 9.09 -8.54 -11.08
C GLU A 74 9.05 -7.81 -12.43
N ALA A 75 8.59 -8.48 -13.48
CA ALA A 75 8.43 -7.85 -14.80
C ALA A 75 7.38 -6.71 -14.77
N ALA A 76 6.29 -6.90 -14.05
CA ALA A 76 5.26 -5.87 -13.88
C ALA A 76 5.77 -4.67 -13.05
N VAL A 77 6.65 -4.90 -12.06
CA VAL A 77 7.33 -3.84 -11.30
C VAL A 77 8.26 -3.03 -12.22
N GLN A 78 9.05 -3.67 -13.08
CA GLN A 78 9.86 -2.96 -14.06
C GLN A 78 9.01 -2.15 -15.05
N TYR A 79 7.86 -2.68 -15.46
CA TYR A 79 6.91 -1.92 -16.25
C TYR A 79 6.35 -0.71 -15.50
N ALA A 80 6.01 -0.86 -14.21
CA ALA A 80 5.52 0.24 -13.38
C ALA A 80 6.52 1.40 -13.30
N LEU A 81 7.83 1.13 -13.24
CA LEU A 81 8.88 2.16 -13.28
C LEU A 81 8.80 3.01 -14.55
N THR A 82 8.46 2.43 -15.70
CA THR A 82 8.32 3.19 -16.95
C THR A 82 7.13 4.15 -16.94
N LEU A 83 6.16 3.91 -16.06
CA LEU A 83 4.93 4.69 -15.96
C LEU A 83 5.00 5.84 -14.94
N THR A 84 6.11 6.00 -14.23
CA THR A 84 6.27 7.05 -13.21
C THR A 84 6.09 8.47 -13.76
N LYS A 85 6.28 8.66 -15.08
CA LYS A 85 6.07 9.94 -15.77
C LYS A 85 4.69 10.06 -16.46
N ASN A 86 3.86 9.00 -16.41
CA ASN A 86 2.53 8.99 -17.04
C ASN A 86 1.43 9.08 -15.97
N HIS A 87 1.18 10.29 -15.46
CA HIS A 87 0.25 10.52 -14.35
C HIS A 87 -1.22 10.34 -14.71
N SER A 88 -1.59 10.37 -15.98
CA SER A 88 -3.00 10.27 -16.40
C SER A 88 -3.51 8.84 -16.53
N GLU A 89 -2.64 7.91 -16.89
CA GLU A 89 -3.05 6.55 -17.28
C GLU A 89 -2.36 5.44 -16.49
N PHE A 90 -1.44 5.77 -15.58
CA PHE A 90 -0.63 4.78 -14.88
C PHE A 90 -1.46 3.73 -14.14
N TYR A 91 -2.55 4.15 -13.48
CA TYR A 91 -3.30 3.27 -12.57
C TYR A 91 -3.94 2.07 -13.27
N PRO A 92 -4.74 2.24 -14.34
CA PRO A 92 -5.30 1.09 -15.05
C PRO A 92 -4.22 0.18 -15.66
N LEU A 93 -3.10 0.74 -16.11
CA LEU A 93 -2.00 -0.02 -16.70
C LEU A 93 -1.26 -0.87 -15.65
N ILE A 94 -0.88 -0.27 -14.52
CA ILE A 94 -0.24 -1.00 -13.42
C ILE A 94 -1.18 -2.03 -12.83
N ARG A 95 -2.44 -1.65 -12.58
CA ARG A 95 -3.44 -2.57 -12.06
C ARG A 95 -3.54 -3.83 -12.91
N LYS A 96 -3.63 -3.68 -14.23
CA LYS A 96 -3.70 -4.80 -15.17
C LYS A 96 -2.44 -5.66 -15.10
N ALA A 97 -1.26 -5.05 -15.16
CA ALA A 97 0.02 -5.78 -15.14
C ALA A 97 0.22 -6.57 -13.82
N PHE A 98 -0.15 -5.97 -12.68
CA PHE A 98 -0.08 -6.63 -11.39
C PHE A 98 -1.12 -7.75 -11.26
N GLU A 99 -2.34 -7.54 -11.74
CA GLU A 99 -3.41 -8.54 -11.74
C GLU A 99 -3.02 -9.78 -12.55
N GLU A 100 -2.36 -9.62 -13.72
CA GLU A 100 -1.81 -10.71 -14.53
C GLU A 100 -0.69 -11.50 -13.82
N ALA A 101 -0.05 -10.88 -12.82
CA ALA A 101 0.93 -11.51 -11.94
C ALA A 101 0.34 -12.10 -10.66
N GLY A 102 -0.97 -11.96 -10.43
CA GLY A 102 -1.66 -12.42 -9.22
C GLY A 102 -1.56 -11.45 -8.04
N VAL A 103 -1.24 -10.18 -8.30
CA VAL A 103 -1.24 -9.10 -7.30
C VAL A 103 -2.40 -8.15 -7.57
N ILE A 104 -3.35 -8.08 -6.65
CA ILE A 104 -4.52 -7.20 -6.78
C ILE A 104 -4.20 -5.85 -6.17
N PHE A 105 -4.01 -4.86 -7.03
CA PHE A 105 -3.66 -3.49 -6.64
C PHE A 105 -4.90 -2.64 -6.37
N VAL A 106 -4.98 -2.04 -5.18
CA VAL A 106 -6.11 -1.24 -4.71
C VAL A 106 -5.62 0.10 -4.20
N ILE A 107 -6.13 1.20 -4.76
CA ILE A 107 -5.97 2.53 -4.18
C ILE A 107 -7.23 2.86 -3.39
N LEU A 108 -7.06 3.32 -2.15
CA LEU A 108 -8.15 3.79 -1.30
C LEU A 108 -7.95 5.25 -0.89
N PRO A 109 -9.05 6.03 -0.83
CA PRO A 109 -8.99 7.37 -0.27
C PRO A 109 -8.58 7.33 1.20
N ASN A 110 -7.84 8.35 1.63
CA ASN A 110 -7.39 8.45 2.99
C ASN A 110 -8.55 8.63 3.98
N ILE A 111 -8.55 7.82 5.05
CA ILE A 111 -9.38 8.08 6.22
C ILE A 111 -8.55 8.88 7.22
N VAL A 112 -8.96 10.11 7.50
CA VAL A 112 -8.23 11.01 8.40
C VAL A 112 -7.99 10.36 9.76
N GLY A 113 -6.71 10.31 10.17
CA GLY A 113 -6.26 9.70 11.42
C GLY A 113 -6.08 8.18 11.35
N SER A 114 -6.13 7.55 10.18
CA SER A 114 -5.79 6.12 10.02
C SER A 114 -4.28 5.86 10.20
N LYS A 115 -3.45 6.86 9.89
CA LYS A 115 -1.99 6.79 9.90
C LYS A 115 -1.38 5.69 9.00
N ILE A 116 -2.19 5.01 8.20
CA ILE A 116 -1.75 3.97 7.28
C ILE A 116 -1.24 4.58 5.98
N ASN A 117 -0.12 4.09 5.47
CA ASN A 117 0.41 4.44 4.14
C ASN A 117 0.01 3.38 3.11
N GLY A 118 0.17 2.13 3.45
CA GLY A 118 -0.17 1.01 2.60
C GLY A 118 -0.36 -0.28 3.40
N ALA A 119 -0.69 -1.35 2.70
CA ALA A 119 -0.77 -2.69 3.26
C ALA A 119 -0.62 -3.76 2.20
N THR A 120 0.03 -4.85 2.57
CA THR A 120 0.13 -6.06 1.76
C THR A 120 -0.44 -7.25 2.50
N LYS A 121 -1.17 -8.13 1.81
CA LYS A 121 -1.82 -9.29 2.44
C LYS A 121 -1.95 -10.44 1.47
N LYS A 122 -1.63 -11.66 1.93
CA LYS A 122 -1.98 -12.87 1.19
C LYS A 122 -3.48 -13.13 1.25
N ILE A 123 -4.10 -13.40 0.09
CA ILE A 123 -5.51 -13.73 -0.05
C ILE A 123 -5.60 -14.99 -0.92
N GLY A 124 -5.70 -16.16 -0.28
CA GLY A 124 -5.62 -17.43 -0.99
C GLY A 124 -4.29 -17.55 -1.75
N ASP A 125 -4.37 -17.76 -3.06
CA ASP A 125 -3.22 -17.86 -3.96
C ASP A 125 -2.75 -16.49 -4.52
N ASN A 126 -3.39 -15.39 -4.11
CA ASN A 126 -3.11 -14.03 -4.59
C ASN A 126 -2.54 -13.15 -3.47
N ILE A 127 -2.06 -11.97 -3.86
CA ILE A 127 -1.60 -10.93 -2.95
C ILE A 127 -2.44 -9.67 -3.18
N MET A 128 -3.00 -9.11 -2.10
CA MET A 128 -3.54 -7.76 -2.11
C MET A 128 -2.42 -6.77 -1.80
N LEU A 129 -2.29 -5.74 -2.62
CA LEU A 129 -1.46 -4.57 -2.41
C LEU A 129 -2.36 -3.34 -2.34
N MET A 130 -2.42 -2.69 -1.20
CA MET A 130 -3.20 -1.49 -0.98
C MET A 130 -2.29 -0.30 -0.72
N VAL A 131 -2.55 0.80 -1.42
CA VAL A 131 -1.92 2.10 -1.18
C VAL A 131 -3.02 3.12 -0.90
N ASN A 132 -2.75 4.02 0.02
CA ASN A 132 -3.66 5.10 0.33
C ASN A 132 -3.23 6.38 -0.43
N ASP A 133 -4.20 7.18 -0.89
CA ASP A 133 -3.97 8.40 -1.65
C ASP A 133 -3.68 9.63 -0.75
N ARG A 134 -3.25 9.41 0.48
CA ARG A 134 -3.09 10.42 1.52
C ARG A 134 -2.20 11.59 1.12
N ARG A 135 -1.15 11.32 0.41
CA ARG A 135 -0.21 12.32 -0.06
C ARG A 135 -0.55 12.63 -1.51
N LEU A 136 -1.10 13.81 -1.76
CA LEU A 136 -1.50 14.29 -3.10
C LEU A 136 -0.31 14.56 -4.04
N TYR A 137 0.92 14.18 -3.66
CA TYR A 137 2.14 14.35 -4.43
C TYR A 137 2.54 13.04 -5.09
N SER A 138 2.86 13.10 -6.36
CA SER A 138 3.20 11.91 -7.16
C SER A 138 4.46 11.19 -6.66
N ASP A 139 5.48 11.92 -6.20
CA ASP A 139 6.69 11.37 -5.61
C ASP A 139 6.41 10.52 -4.38
N SER A 140 5.60 11.05 -3.45
CA SER A 140 5.18 10.33 -2.25
C SER A 140 4.34 9.11 -2.57
N PHE A 141 3.47 9.18 -3.60
CA PHE A 141 2.68 8.04 -4.05
C PHE A 141 3.57 6.92 -4.60
N TRP A 142 4.50 7.27 -5.50
CA TRP A 142 5.41 6.29 -6.09
C TRP A 142 6.33 5.67 -5.04
N PHE A 143 6.87 6.47 -4.12
CA PHE A 143 7.65 5.96 -3.02
C PHE A 143 6.85 4.93 -2.20
N THR A 144 5.64 5.28 -1.78
CA THR A 144 4.77 4.38 -1.01
C THR A 144 4.46 3.10 -1.81
N LEU A 145 4.16 3.21 -3.10
CA LEU A 145 3.89 2.05 -3.94
C LEU A 145 5.10 1.11 -4.01
N PHE A 146 6.30 1.65 -4.26
CA PHE A 146 7.53 0.84 -4.33
C PHE A 146 7.95 0.30 -2.96
N HIS A 147 7.68 1.00 -1.88
CA HIS A 147 7.85 0.50 -0.52
C HIS A 147 6.97 -0.74 -0.27
N GLU A 148 5.68 -0.69 -0.61
CA GLU A 148 4.79 -1.85 -0.48
C GLU A 148 5.18 -3.01 -1.43
N ILE A 149 5.70 -2.71 -2.63
CA ILE A 149 6.27 -3.72 -3.53
C ILE A 149 7.48 -4.39 -2.87
N GLY A 150 8.36 -3.62 -2.22
CA GLY A 150 9.51 -4.13 -1.47
C GLY A 150 9.09 -5.17 -0.42
N HIS A 151 8.02 -4.92 0.30
CA HIS A 151 7.46 -5.90 1.24
C HIS A 151 7.00 -7.20 0.55
N ILE A 152 6.34 -7.11 -0.60
CA ILE A 152 5.93 -8.31 -1.35
C ILE A 152 7.13 -9.13 -1.78
N ILE A 153 8.17 -8.48 -2.31
CA ILE A 153 9.41 -9.14 -2.79
C ILE A 153 10.15 -9.80 -1.63
N ASN A 154 10.20 -9.15 -0.46
CA ASN A 154 10.82 -9.71 0.74
C ASN A 154 9.96 -10.78 1.43
N GLY A 155 8.71 -10.98 0.99
CA GLY A 155 7.77 -11.91 1.61
C GLY A 155 7.19 -11.39 2.93
N ASP A 156 7.30 -10.10 3.20
CA ASP A 156 6.80 -9.41 4.39
C ASP A 156 5.39 -8.90 4.13
N TYR A 157 4.41 -9.46 4.81
CA TYR A 157 3.02 -9.02 4.65
C TYR A 157 2.55 -8.31 5.91
N GLY A 158 1.95 -7.14 5.76
CA GLY A 158 1.51 -6.36 6.91
C GLY A 158 0.89 -5.02 6.55
N ILE A 159 0.73 -4.17 7.54
CA ILE A 159 0.27 -2.78 7.42
C ILE A 159 1.47 -1.88 7.66
N SER A 160 1.71 -0.94 6.75
CA SER A 160 2.73 0.10 6.89
C SER A 160 2.10 1.37 7.44
N PHE A 161 2.60 1.84 8.56
CA PHE A 161 2.16 3.08 9.20
C PHE A 161 3.19 4.19 9.01
N GLU A 162 2.77 5.42 9.31
CA GLU A 162 3.72 6.54 9.41
C GLU A 162 4.74 6.31 10.51
N LYS A 163 5.99 6.65 10.22
CA LYS A 163 7.09 6.63 11.19
C LYS A 163 7.41 5.24 11.78
N GLU A 164 7.08 4.20 11.07
CA GLU A 164 7.55 2.87 11.45
C GLU A 164 9.06 2.75 11.27
N SER A 165 9.66 1.94 12.13
CA SER A 165 11.08 1.62 12.09
C SER A 165 11.27 0.13 12.38
N GLY A 166 12.16 -0.49 11.66
CA GLY A 166 12.48 -1.91 11.81
C GLY A 166 13.26 -2.39 10.59
N GLU A 167 13.84 -3.57 10.68
CA GLU A 167 14.65 -4.12 9.57
C GLU A 167 13.81 -4.32 8.30
N GLN A 168 12.55 -4.75 8.42
CA GLN A 168 11.65 -4.95 7.29
C GLN A 168 11.28 -3.63 6.62
N GLU A 169 10.94 -2.60 7.40
CA GLU A 169 10.64 -1.26 6.90
C GLU A 169 11.86 -0.65 6.21
N HIS A 170 13.03 -0.77 6.84
CA HIS A 170 14.28 -0.29 6.24
C HIS A 170 14.61 -1.00 4.91
N ALA A 171 14.40 -2.32 4.83
CA ALA A 171 14.59 -3.07 3.59
C ALA A 171 13.61 -2.63 2.48
N ALA A 172 12.35 -2.33 2.83
CA ALA A 172 11.35 -1.82 1.91
C ALA A 172 11.67 -0.39 1.44
N ASP A 173 12.14 0.47 2.36
CA ASP A 173 12.60 1.82 2.02
C ASP A 173 13.78 1.78 1.04
N LEU A 174 14.80 0.96 1.32
CA LEU A 174 15.95 0.79 0.41
C LEU A 174 15.53 0.28 -0.96
N PHE A 175 14.57 -0.66 -1.01
CA PHE A 175 14.03 -1.14 -2.28
C PHE A 175 13.36 -0.01 -3.07
N ALA A 176 12.55 0.82 -2.40
CA ALA A 176 11.88 1.96 -3.04
C ALA A 176 12.90 3.01 -3.53
N GLU A 177 13.88 3.36 -2.70
CA GLU A 177 14.94 4.30 -3.04
C GLU A 177 15.76 3.85 -4.25
N ASP A 178 16.29 2.62 -4.20
CA ASP A 178 17.16 2.07 -5.26
C ASP A 178 16.39 1.84 -6.57
N SER A 179 15.05 1.57 -6.49
CA SER A 179 14.21 1.41 -7.67
C SER A 179 13.90 2.74 -8.34
N LEU A 180 13.54 3.77 -7.56
CA LEU A 180 13.11 5.07 -8.09
C LEU A 180 14.28 5.98 -8.46
N ILE A 181 15.36 5.93 -7.69
CA ILE A 181 16.59 6.70 -7.92
C ILE A 181 17.79 5.77 -7.76
N PRO A 182 18.29 5.16 -8.86
CA PRO A 182 19.43 4.27 -8.78
C PRO A 182 20.60 4.91 -8.04
N ARG A 183 21.18 4.19 -7.09
CA ARG A 183 22.22 4.69 -6.16
C ARG A 183 23.39 5.35 -6.87
N GLU A 184 23.79 4.87 -8.03
CA GLU A 184 24.84 5.48 -8.84
C GLU A 184 24.45 6.89 -9.31
N GLN A 185 23.21 7.08 -9.76
CA GLN A 185 22.70 8.38 -10.19
C GLN A 185 22.61 9.36 -9.00
N TYR A 186 22.13 8.87 -7.86
CA TYR A 186 22.10 9.65 -6.62
C TYR A 186 23.50 10.10 -6.19
N ASN A 187 24.47 9.17 -6.14
CA ASN A 187 25.85 9.47 -5.75
C ASN A 187 26.49 10.48 -6.71
N ASN A 188 26.27 10.31 -8.02
CA ASN A 188 26.75 11.26 -9.04
C ASN A 188 26.13 12.65 -8.87
N PHE A 189 24.86 12.72 -8.51
CA PHE A 189 24.17 13.98 -8.22
C PHE A 189 24.77 14.67 -6.97
N VAL A 190 24.91 13.92 -5.88
CA VAL A 190 25.48 14.45 -4.62
C VAL A 190 26.94 14.89 -4.81
N ALA A 191 27.76 14.14 -5.57
CA ALA A 191 29.15 14.46 -5.83
C ALA A 191 29.36 15.75 -6.65
N ARG A 192 28.33 16.20 -7.41
CA ARG A 192 28.37 17.47 -8.14
C ARG A 192 28.32 18.72 -7.22
N GLY A 193 28.04 18.55 -5.92
CA GLY A 193 27.97 19.62 -4.95
C GLY A 193 26.66 20.42 -5.02
N ARG A 194 26.69 21.73 -4.84
CA ARG A 194 25.47 22.58 -4.81
C ARG A 194 24.65 22.45 -6.09
N SER A 195 23.51 21.78 -5.99
CA SER A 195 22.55 21.64 -7.07
C SER A 195 21.50 22.75 -6.97
N GLY A 196 21.36 23.56 -7.99
CA GLY A 196 20.24 24.51 -8.12
C GLY A 196 18.97 23.80 -8.58
N LEU A 197 17.83 24.45 -8.44
CA LEU A 197 16.52 23.92 -8.91
C LEU A 197 16.57 23.49 -10.40
N LYS A 198 17.40 24.12 -11.23
CA LYS A 198 17.58 23.78 -12.64
C LYS A 198 18.27 22.44 -12.87
N ASP A 199 19.07 21.97 -11.91
CA ASP A 199 19.80 20.71 -12.02
C ASP A 199 18.93 19.51 -11.59
N ILE A 200 17.75 19.77 -11.00
CA ILE A 200 16.80 18.77 -10.51
C ILE A 200 15.70 18.49 -11.57
N ILE A 201 15.47 19.43 -12.50
CA ILE A 201 14.34 19.38 -13.45
C ILE A 201 14.75 18.83 -14.85
N CYS A 202 16.01 18.47 -15.05
CA CYS A 202 16.51 17.91 -16.32
C CYS A 202 16.49 16.40 -16.34
#